data_a9b0d1c38d2243b5283b15e3fa863aaa
#
_entry.id   a9b0d1c38d2243b5283b15e3fa863aaa
#
_cell.length_a   1.000
_cell.length_b   1.000
_cell.length_c   1.000
_cell.angle_alpha   90.00
_cell.angle_beta   90.00
_cell.angle_gamma   90.00
#
_symmetry.space_group_name_H-M   'P 1'
#
loop_
_entity.id
_entity.type
_entity.pdbx_description
1 polymer ?
#
loop_
_entity_poly.entity_id
_entity_poly.type
_entity_poly.pdbx_seq_one_letter_code
_entity_poly.pdbx_strand_id
1 'polypeptide(L)'
;MRRNLGPERENLAMAYGPVRRSRNLLIIFTFLVGGFTTLTALSTTASSGEFSFDEGALPEAKPWTSEKFKNDPTNFQFVIIGDRTGGANAQHTFKLAMNQINLLQPEFVINVGDNIEGYSDDKAELNAEWDDVDGMLETLEMPFFRVPGNHDIANETAQEVYRDRHGATYYSFVYNDTLFLVLDSEDPPREAPDDIKEKLGLYNRLQTEDPAKAKAMLAEFMSDEAVVAALGKPVEFDEKQVSFIKEALAENPDVRWTFLFLHEPAWENPSESFKAIQQLLKDRNHTFFAGHLHYYDYDKIDGREHITMGPAGASFHHEGPGNVDHIMWVTMTDDGPRMANIALKGLFDRKGLDPSLFGAYDRKGAETEAS
;
A
#
# COMPACT_ATOMS: atom_id res chain seq x y z
N MET A 1 -20.23 -47.92 -38.65
CA MET A 1 -21.43 -47.20 -39.15
C MET A 1 -21.15 -45.70 -39.06
N ARG A 2 -21.15 -45.07 -40.23
CA ARG A 2 -21.00 -43.62 -40.40
C ARG A 2 -22.27 -42.90 -39.97
N ARG A 3 -22.14 -41.70 -39.38
CA ARG A 3 -22.93 -40.53 -39.78
C ARG A 3 -22.25 -39.23 -39.30
N ASN A 4 -21.84 -38.50 -40.35
CA ASN A 4 -21.54 -37.06 -40.33
C ASN A 4 -22.78 -36.23 -39.98
N LEU A 5 -22.55 -35.03 -39.45
CA LEU A 5 -23.10 -33.75 -39.90
C LEU A 5 -22.55 -32.61 -39.04
N GLY A 6 -21.67 -31.79 -39.59
CA GLY A 6 -21.56 -30.36 -39.25
C GLY A 6 -22.39 -29.58 -40.29
N PRO A 7 -22.26 -28.27 -40.51
CA PRO A 7 -21.68 -27.18 -39.70
C PRO A 7 -22.70 -26.03 -39.52
N GLU A 8 -22.40 -25.04 -38.72
CA GLU A 8 -22.60 -23.62 -39.08
C GLU A 8 -22.24 -22.72 -37.90
N ARG A 9 -21.14 -22.02 -38.08
CA ARG A 9 -20.80 -20.84 -37.23
C ARG A 9 -21.13 -19.62 -38.09
N GLU A 10 -22.18 -18.92 -37.77
CA GLU A 10 -22.39 -17.57 -38.27
C GLU A 10 -21.56 -16.56 -37.45
N ASN A 11 -20.67 -15.89 -38.17
CA ASN A 11 -19.93 -14.73 -37.73
C ASN A 11 -20.86 -13.54 -37.50
N LEU A 12 -20.98 -13.03 -36.27
CA LEU A 12 -21.45 -11.68 -36.07
C LEU A 12 -20.25 -10.79 -35.73
N ALA A 13 -19.62 -10.24 -36.76
CA ALA A 13 -18.73 -9.12 -36.65
C ALA A 13 -19.57 -7.82 -36.47
N MET A 14 -19.65 -7.28 -35.27
CA MET A 14 -20.17 -5.94 -35.09
C MET A 14 -19.07 -4.93 -35.33
N ALA A 15 -19.27 -4.15 -36.38
CA ALA A 15 -18.40 -3.08 -36.82
C ALA A 15 -18.42 -1.91 -35.84
N TYR A 16 -17.27 -1.60 -35.28
CA TYR A 16 -17.02 -0.31 -34.64
C TYR A 16 -16.65 0.71 -35.73
N GLY A 17 -17.53 1.70 -35.93
CA GLY A 17 -17.27 2.84 -36.79
C GLY A 17 -16.22 3.79 -36.20
N PRO A 18 -15.49 4.55 -37.03
CA PRO A 18 -14.38 5.37 -36.57
C PRO A 18 -14.89 6.64 -35.86
N VAL A 19 -14.33 6.88 -34.67
CA VAL A 19 -14.51 8.13 -33.93
C VAL A 19 -13.88 9.29 -34.73
N ARG A 20 -14.70 10.19 -35.24
CA ARG A 20 -14.27 11.41 -35.90
C ARG A 20 -13.59 12.36 -34.88
N ARG A 21 -12.29 12.57 -35.04
CA ARG A 21 -11.58 13.71 -34.43
C ARG A 21 -12.01 14.97 -35.16
N SER A 22 -12.74 15.87 -34.51
CA SER A 22 -12.99 17.22 -34.97
C SER A 22 -11.71 18.05 -34.80
N ARG A 23 -11.06 18.40 -35.89
CA ARG A 23 -10.04 19.45 -35.92
C ARG A 23 -10.76 20.79 -35.91
N ASN A 24 -10.63 21.53 -34.81
CA ASN A 24 -11.05 22.93 -34.77
C ASN A 24 -10.04 23.76 -35.57
N LEU A 25 -10.51 24.30 -36.68
CA LEU A 25 -9.80 25.23 -37.53
C LEU A 25 -9.92 26.62 -36.87
N LEU A 26 -8.78 27.18 -36.45
CA LEU A 26 -8.70 28.53 -35.90
C LEU A 26 -8.76 29.54 -37.05
N ILE A 27 -9.88 30.26 -37.22
CA ILE A 27 -9.97 31.39 -38.13
C ILE A 27 -9.69 32.67 -37.31
N ILE A 28 -8.57 33.29 -37.59
CA ILE A 28 -8.20 34.58 -37.02
C ILE A 28 -8.91 35.66 -37.82
N PHE A 29 -9.87 36.36 -37.22
CA PHE A 29 -10.35 37.65 -37.72
C PHE A 29 -9.79 38.77 -36.85
N THR A 30 -8.94 39.60 -37.48
CA THR A 30 -8.42 40.80 -36.86
C THR A 30 -9.46 41.92 -37.03
N PHE A 31 -10.09 42.36 -35.93
CA PHE A 31 -10.78 43.64 -35.89
C PHE A 31 -10.15 44.49 -34.77
N LEU A 32 -9.56 45.61 -35.21
CA LEU A 32 -9.07 46.69 -34.34
C LEU A 32 -10.27 47.60 -34.02
N VAL A 33 -10.77 47.56 -32.79
CA VAL A 33 -11.54 48.68 -32.19
C VAL A 33 -11.23 48.67 -30.69
N GLY A 34 -10.72 49.83 -30.22
CA GLY A 34 -10.37 49.98 -28.81
C GLY A 34 -11.62 49.98 -27.89
N GLY A 35 -11.49 49.20 -26.85
CA GLY A 35 -12.42 49.18 -25.74
C GLY A 35 -11.75 48.43 -24.60
N PHE A 36 -11.59 49.12 -23.47
CA PHE A 36 -11.18 48.49 -22.19
C PHE A 36 -12.15 47.39 -21.82
N THR A 37 -11.81 46.14 -22.07
CA THR A 37 -12.51 45.01 -21.50
C THR A 37 -11.70 44.49 -20.31
N THR A 38 -12.24 44.72 -19.12
CA THR A 38 -11.85 44.02 -17.90
C THR A 38 -12.01 42.52 -18.16
N LEU A 39 -10.87 41.84 -18.25
CA LEU A 39 -10.83 40.36 -18.27
C LEU A 39 -11.23 39.88 -16.87
N THR A 40 -12.53 39.64 -16.65
CA THR A 40 -12.95 38.82 -15.51
C THR A 40 -12.49 37.42 -15.80
N ALA A 41 -11.43 37.00 -15.09
CA ALA A 41 -11.09 35.60 -14.99
C ALA A 41 -12.31 34.87 -14.39
N LEU A 42 -13.02 34.12 -15.22
CA LEU A 42 -13.93 33.12 -14.73
C LEU A 42 -13.05 32.05 -14.03
N SER A 43 -12.88 32.19 -12.72
CA SER A 43 -12.49 31.05 -11.92
C SER A 43 -13.65 30.06 -12.03
N THR A 44 -13.47 28.98 -12.79
CA THR A 44 -14.31 27.81 -12.69
C THR A 44 -14.08 27.21 -11.31
N THR A 45 -14.83 27.70 -10.32
CA THR A 45 -14.99 26.95 -9.07
C THR A 45 -15.63 25.63 -9.48
N ALA A 46 -14.91 24.53 -9.25
CA ALA A 46 -15.50 23.19 -9.33
C ALA A 46 -16.77 23.23 -8.50
N SER A 47 -17.90 22.86 -9.12
CA SER A 47 -19.21 22.82 -8.45
C SER A 47 -19.10 21.81 -7.31
N SER A 48 -18.91 22.28 -6.09
CA SER A 48 -19.22 21.49 -4.89
C SER A 48 -20.68 21.08 -5.00
N GLY A 49 -21.00 19.80 -4.78
CA GLY A 49 -22.38 19.32 -4.82
C GLY A 49 -23.27 20.25 -4.00
N GLU A 50 -24.23 20.91 -4.65
CA GLU A 50 -25.09 21.88 -4.00
C GLU A 50 -26.11 21.14 -3.15
N PHE A 51 -26.09 21.40 -1.84
CA PHE A 51 -27.13 20.92 -0.95
C PHE A 51 -28.36 21.80 -1.09
N SER A 52 -29.52 21.22 -1.41
CA SER A 52 -30.77 21.92 -1.50
C SER A 52 -31.89 21.13 -0.85
N PHE A 53 -32.86 21.84 -0.31
CA PHE A 53 -34.07 21.27 0.29
C PHE A 53 -35.25 22.25 0.10
N ASP A 54 -36.47 21.74 0.24
CA ASP A 54 -37.66 22.57 0.22
C ASP A 54 -37.88 23.27 1.57
N GLU A 55 -37.51 24.54 1.64
CA GLU A 55 -37.67 25.36 2.85
C GLU A 55 -39.13 25.46 3.33
N GLY A 56 -40.09 25.38 2.42
CA GLY A 56 -41.52 25.44 2.75
C GLY A 56 -42.06 24.13 3.36
N ALA A 57 -41.37 23.01 3.13
CA ALA A 57 -41.78 21.69 3.64
C ALA A 57 -41.25 21.38 5.06
N LEU A 58 -40.28 22.16 5.56
CA LEU A 58 -39.63 21.88 6.86
C LEU A 58 -39.88 23.04 7.84
N PRO A 59 -40.07 22.72 9.13
CA PRO A 59 -40.16 23.75 10.18
C PRO A 59 -38.82 24.45 10.37
N GLU A 60 -38.81 25.53 11.18
CA GLU A 60 -37.60 26.30 11.49
C GLU A 60 -36.44 25.41 12.02
N ALA A 61 -36.76 24.40 12.86
CA ALA A 61 -35.82 23.43 13.30
C ALA A 61 -35.55 22.38 12.19
N LYS A 62 -34.30 22.16 11.88
CA LYS A 62 -33.85 21.23 10.84
C LYS A 62 -33.37 19.89 11.44
N PRO A 63 -33.63 18.74 10.78
CA PRO A 63 -33.18 17.43 11.26
C PRO A 63 -31.70 17.14 10.96
N TRP A 64 -30.91 18.13 10.65
CA TRP A 64 -29.45 18.06 10.45
C TRP A 64 -28.73 19.12 11.26
N THR A 65 -27.45 18.85 11.56
CA THR A 65 -26.65 19.66 12.47
C THR A 65 -25.88 20.78 11.80
N SER A 66 -25.63 20.68 10.48
CA SER A 66 -24.84 21.64 9.71
C SER A 66 -25.06 21.48 8.23
N GLU A 67 -24.90 22.55 7.47
CA GLU A 67 -24.87 22.58 6.02
C GLU A 67 -23.42 22.70 5.47
N LYS A 68 -22.43 22.55 6.36
CA LYS A 68 -21.01 22.54 6.00
C LYS A 68 -20.56 21.13 5.64
N PHE A 69 -20.62 20.81 4.37
CA PHE A 69 -20.16 19.53 3.85
C PHE A 69 -18.65 19.52 3.67
N LYS A 70 -18.01 18.35 3.94
CA LYS A 70 -16.60 18.13 3.68
C LYS A 70 -16.42 17.56 2.26
N ASN A 71 -16.37 18.46 1.28
CA ASN A 71 -16.28 18.12 -0.14
C ASN A 71 -15.13 18.87 -0.83
N ASP A 72 -14.03 19.09 -0.12
CA ASP A 72 -12.85 19.72 -0.69
C ASP A 72 -12.25 18.86 -1.81
N PRO A 73 -12.16 19.37 -3.05
CA PRO A 73 -11.66 18.63 -4.20
C PRO A 73 -10.14 18.36 -4.13
N THR A 74 -9.42 19.01 -3.23
CA THR A 74 -8.00 18.76 -3.00
C THR A 74 -7.74 17.56 -2.07
N ASN A 75 -8.78 17.09 -1.38
CA ASN A 75 -8.70 15.88 -0.57
C ASN A 75 -8.70 14.65 -1.46
N PHE A 76 -7.88 13.68 -1.10
CA PHE A 76 -7.85 12.37 -1.76
C PHE A 76 -7.66 11.26 -0.74
N GLN A 77 -7.96 10.03 -1.14
CA GLN A 77 -7.88 8.87 -0.28
C GLN A 77 -6.99 7.79 -0.90
N PHE A 78 -6.17 7.17 -0.07
CA PHE A 78 -5.40 5.99 -0.44
C PHE A 78 -5.37 4.98 0.71
N VAL A 79 -5.01 3.76 0.38
CA VAL A 79 -4.90 2.67 1.36
C VAL A 79 -3.46 2.23 1.49
N ILE A 80 -3.04 1.97 2.74
CA ILE A 80 -1.78 1.30 3.04
C ILE A 80 -2.12 -0.11 3.53
N ILE A 81 -1.38 -1.11 3.01
CA ILE A 81 -1.54 -2.52 3.38
C ILE A 81 -0.21 -3.08 3.87
N GLY A 82 -0.27 -3.86 4.94
CA GLY A 82 0.88 -4.53 5.55
C GLY A 82 1.28 -5.83 4.87
N ASP A 83 2.19 -6.52 5.50
CA ASP A 83 2.86 -7.73 5.06
C ASP A 83 1.86 -8.85 4.75
N ARG A 84 2.01 -9.46 3.57
CA ARG A 84 1.22 -10.63 3.15
C ARG A 84 1.86 -11.92 3.62
N THR A 85 3.18 -12.01 3.59
CA THR A 85 3.97 -13.23 3.77
C THR A 85 4.72 -13.28 5.09
N GLY A 86 5.36 -14.41 5.36
CA GLY A 86 5.99 -14.70 6.65
C GLY A 86 5.03 -15.47 7.57
N GLY A 87 4.17 -16.38 7.05
CA GLY A 87 3.34 -17.23 7.87
C GLY A 87 2.08 -17.82 7.21
N ALA A 88 1.41 -18.69 7.93
CA ALA A 88 0.23 -19.39 7.48
C ALA A 88 -1.00 -18.47 7.31
N ASN A 89 -1.88 -18.75 6.34
CA ASN A 89 -3.11 -18.05 5.98
C ASN A 89 -2.96 -16.77 5.15
N ALA A 90 -1.80 -16.48 4.62
CA ALA A 90 -1.56 -15.29 3.80
C ALA A 90 -2.61 -15.11 2.68
N GLN A 91 -2.94 -16.16 1.95
CA GLN A 91 -3.82 -16.08 0.78
C GLN A 91 -5.25 -15.63 1.10
N HIS A 92 -5.84 -16.17 2.17
CA HIS A 92 -7.22 -15.82 2.52
C HIS A 92 -7.35 -14.40 3.02
N THR A 93 -6.47 -13.98 3.91
CA THR A 93 -6.50 -12.65 4.52
C THR A 93 -6.18 -11.57 3.50
N PHE A 94 -5.15 -11.77 2.68
CA PHE A 94 -4.77 -10.81 1.64
C PHE A 94 -5.88 -10.67 0.58
N LYS A 95 -6.47 -11.78 0.15
CA LYS A 95 -7.61 -11.76 -0.79
C LYS A 95 -8.83 -11.05 -0.21
N LEU A 96 -9.09 -11.24 1.10
CA LEU A 96 -10.12 -10.49 1.80
C LEU A 96 -9.83 -9.00 1.77
N ALA A 97 -8.57 -8.58 2.02
CA ALA A 97 -8.15 -7.19 1.94
C ALA A 97 -8.41 -6.59 0.55
N MET A 98 -8.07 -7.27 -0.55
CA MET A 98 -8.34 -6.80 -1.91
C MET A 98 -9.84 -6.55 -2.14
N ASN A 99 -10.70 -7.48 -1.71
CA ASN A 99 -12.15 -7.30 -1.81
C ASN A 99 -12.66 -6.09 -1.02
N GLN A 100 -12.13 -5.87 0.18
CA GLN A 100 -12.53 -4.74 1.03
C GLN A 100 -12.03 -3.41 0.50
N ILE A 101 -10.83 -3.38 -0.05
CA ILE A 101 -10.27 -2.19 -0.71
C ILE A 101 -11.14 -1.77 -1.90
N ASN A 102 -11.59 -2.74 -2.71
CA ASN A 102 -12.55 -2.46 -3.80
C ASN A 102 -13.91 -1.92 -3.30
N LEU A 103 -14.35 -2.25 -2.08
CA LEU A 103 -15.56 -1.63 -1.50
C LEU A 103 -15.32 -0.18 -1.08
N LEU A 104 -14.11 0.16 -0.68
CA LEU A 104 -13.74 1.49 -0.20
C LEU A 104 -13.40 2.48 -1.32
N GLN A 105 -13.00 1.98 -2.50
CA GLN A 105 -12.69 2.78 -3.70
C GLN A 105 -11.68 3.91 -3.44
N PRO A 106 -10.47 3.63 -2.91
CA PRO A 106 -9.40 4.63 -2.83
C PRO A 106 -8.86 4.98 -4.22
N GLU A 107 -8.13 6.09 -4.36
CA GLU A 107 -7.44 6.43 -5.60
C GLU A 107 -6.31 5.44 -5.94
N PHE A 108 -5.64 4.92 -4.95
CA PHE A 108 -4.60 3.89 -5.10
C PHE A 108 -4.34 3.15 -3.77
N VAL A 109 -3.58 2.09 -3.89
CA VAL A 109 -3.07 1.29 -2.76
C VAL A 109 -1.55 1.32 -2.78
N ILE A 110 -0.92 1.33 -1.62
CA ILE A 110 0.53 1.14 -1.45
C ILE A 110 0.78 0.14 -0.33
N ASN A 111 1.73 -0.78 -0.51
CA ASN A 111 2.11 -1.70 0.55
C ASN A 111 3.35 -1.22 1.33
N VAL A 112 3.82 -2.06 2.27
CA VAL A 112 5.07 -1.84 3.02
C VAL A 112 6.05 -3.00 2.89
N GLY A 113 5.93 -3.81 1.82
CA GLY A 113 6.83 -4.94 1.53
C GLY A 113 6.24 -6.31 1.86
N ASP A 114 7.05 -7.33 1.66
CA ASP A 114 6.79 -8.74 1.94
C ASP A 114 5.54 -9.28 1.24
N ASN A 115 5.62 -9.33 -0.09
CA ASN A 115 4.54 -9.81 -0.93
C ASN A 115 4.62 -11.33 -1.17
N ILE A 116 5.82 -11.89 -1.31
CA ILE A 116 6.09 -13.31 -1.58
C ILE A 116 6.80 -13.97 -0.39
N GLU A 117 6.80 -15.31 -0.31
CA GLU A 117 7.59 -16.01 0.72
C GLU A 117 9.09 -15.88 0.44
N GLY A 118 9.50 -15.89 -0.82
CA GLY A 118 10.86 -15.60 -1.25
C GLY A 118 11.91 -16.57 -0.71
N TYR A 119 13.14 -16.06 -0.47
CA TYR A 119 14.29 -16.82 0.04
C TYR A 119 14.68 -18.05 -0.80
N SER A 120 14.23 -18.11 -2.05
CA SER A 120 14.61 -19.14 -3.01
C SER A 120 15.67 -18.60 -3.98
N ASP A 121 16.59 -19.46 -4.41
CA ASP A 121 17.51 -19.21 -5.52
C ASP A 121 16.96 -19.71 -6.86
N ASP A 122 15.75 -20.31 -6.89
CA ASP A 122 15.09 -20.77 -8.10
C ASP A 122 14.17 -19.67 -8.67
N LYS A 123 14.58 -19.10 -9.80
CA LYS A 123 13.78 -18.09 -10.53
C LYS A 123 12.38 -18.58 -10.90
N ALA A 124 12.19 -19.88 -11.16
CA ALA A 124 10.87 -20.40 -11.53
C ALA A 124 9.93 -20.42 -10.31
N GLU A 125 10.45 -20.77 -9.13
CA GLU A 125 9.71 -20.71 -7.87
C GLU A 125 9.34 -19.27 -7.53
N LEU A 126 10.30 -18.33 -7.52
CA LEU A 126 10.05 -16.91 -7.26
C LEU A 126 9.04 -16.31 -8.24
N ASN A 127 9.13 -16.64 -9.53
CA ASN A 127 8.15 -16.18 -10.51
C ASN A 127 6.76 -16.75 -10.26
N ALA A 128 6.64 -18.02 -9.83
CA ALA A 128 5.34 -18.61 -9.51
C ALA A 128 4.69 -17.96 -8.29
N GLU A 129 5.48 -17.59 -7.27
CA GLU A 129 4.99 -16.85 -6.11
C GLU A 129 4.51 -15.45 -6.51
N TRP A 130 5.25 -14.75 -7.37
CA TRP A 130 4.83 -13.46 -7.92
C TRP A 130 3.59 -13.56 -8.78
N ASP A 131 3.44 -14.61 -9.60
CA ASP A 131 2.23 -14.83 -10.40
C ASP A 131 0.98 -15.01 -9.51
N ASP A 132 1.11 -15.69 -8.35
CA ASP A 132 0.02 -15.82 -7.37
C ASP A 132 -0.36 -14.46 -6.77
N VAL A 133 0.62 -13.64 -6.38
CA VAL A 133 0.40 -12.29 -5.85
C VAL A 133 -0.22 -11.37 -6.91
N ASP A 134 0.39 -11.31 -8.08
CA ASP A 134 -0.08 -10.46 -9.17
C ASP A 134 -1.50 -10.81 -9.57
N GLY A 135 -1.86 -12.12 -9.59
CA GLY A 135 -3.23 -12.56 -9.85
C GLY A 135 -4.24 -12.11 -8.78
N MET A 136 -3.81 -11.91 -7.53
CA MET A 136 -4.65 -11.30 -6.50
C MET A 136 -4.75 -9.77 -6.68
N LEU A 137 -3.64 -9.11 -7.00
CA LEU A 137 -3.59 -7.66 -7.23
C LEU A 137 -4.38 -7.23 -8.48
N GLU A 138 -4.46 -8.07 -9.52
CA GLU A 138 -5.29 -7.82 -10.71
C GLU A 138 -6.79 -7.69 -10.39
N THR A 139 -7.23 -8.13 -9.22
CA THR A 139 -8.62 -7.92 -8.77
C THR A 139 -8.91 -6.52 -8.27
N LEU A 140 -7.88 -5.69 -8.02
CA LEU A 140 -8.04 -4.30 -7.62
C LEU A 140 -8.51 -3.42 -8.78
N GLU A 141 -9.40 -2.50 -8.48
CA GLU A 141 -9.97 -1.54 -9.46
C GLU A 141 -9.13 -0.25 -9.56
N MET A 142 -8.05 -0.14 -8.78
CA MET A 142 -7.17 1.03 -8.71
C MET A 142 -5.69 0.61 -8.74
N PRO A 143 -4.75 1.56 -9.00
CA PRO A 143 -3.33 1.26 -9.00
C PRO A 143 -2.81 0.74 -7.65
N PHE A 144 -1.83 -0.17 -7.72
CA PHE A 144 -1.09 -0.69 -6.57
C PHE A 144 0.39 -0.34 -6.71
N PHE A 145 0.96 0.31 -5.69
CA PHE A 145 2.37 0.69 -5.60
C PHE A 145 3.11 -0.29 -4.70
N ARG A 146 4.22 -0.83 -5.21
CA ARG A 146 5.00 -1.87 -4.51
C ARG A 146 6.17 -1.26 -3.75
N VAL A 147 6.31 -1.65 -2.50
CA VAL A 147 7.52 -1.48 -1.69
C VAL A 147 8.17 -2.86 -1.59
N PRO A 148 9.48 -3.02 -1.82
CA PRO A 148 10.14 -4.29 -1.61
C PRO A 148 10.37 -4.54 -0.12
N GLY A 149 10.25 -5.83 0.31
CA GLY A 149 10.63 -6.28 1.64
C GLY A 149 11.73 -7.34 1.58
N ASN A 150 12.20 -7.79 2.74
CA ASN A 150 13.28 -8.76 2.81
C ASN A 150 12.90 -10.13 2.23
N HIS A 151 11.64 -10.50 2.18
CA HIS A 151 11.16 -11.68 1.47
C HIS A 151 11.19 -11.50 -0.04
N ASP A 152 10.86 -10.30 -0.53
CA ASP A 152 10.75 -10.00 -1.95
C ASP A 152 12.10 -9.96 -2.68
N ILE A 153 13.17 -9.55 -1.98
CA ILE A 153 14.52 -9.30 -2.54
C ILE A 153 15.66 -9.89 -1.67
N ALA A 154 15.41 -11.06 -1.07
CA ALA A 154 16.26 -11.72 -0.10
C ALA A 154 17.70 -12.04 -0.56
N ASN A 155 17.92 -12.18 -1.86
CA ASN A 155 19.20 -12.55 -2.48
C ASN A 155 19.32 -11.95 -3.88
N GLU A 156 20.48 -12.14 -4.55
CA GLU A 156 20.69 -11.60 -5.91
C GLU A 156 19.66 -12.11 -6.91
N THR A 157 19.27 -13.38 -6.84
CA THR A 157 18.28 -13.99 -7.74
C THR A 157 16.90 -13.36 -7.54
N ALA A 158 16.47 -13.17 -6.30
CA ALA A 158 15.21 -12.53 -5.96
C ALA A 158 15.21 -11.06 -6.39
N GLN A 159 16.32 -10.32 -6.17
CA GLN A 159 16.47 -8.94 -6.64
C GLN A 159 16.39 -8.83 -8.17
N GLU A 160 17.02 -9.76 -8.90
CA GLU A 160 16.94 -9.81 -10.37
C GLU A 160 15.50 -10.06 -10.82
N VAL A 161 14.81 -11.05 -10.25
CA VAL A 161 13.40 -11.33 -10.55
C VAL A 161 12.50 -10.13 -10.25
N TYR A 162 12.70 -9.47 -9.09
CA TYR A 162 11.95 -8.26 -8.73
C TYR A 162 12.15 -7.15 -9.76
N ARG A 163 13.40 -6.85 -10.13
CA ARG A 163 13.74 -5.79 -11.09
C ARG A 163 13.19 -6.09 -12.49
N ASP A 164 13.24 -7.35 -12.91
CA ASP A 164 12.72 -7.77 -14.21
C ASP A 164 11.19 -7.63 -14.28
N ARG A 165 10.48 -7.86 -13.18
CA ARG A 165 9.01 -7.80 -13.12
C ARG A 165 8.47 -6.41 -12.78
N HIS A 166 9.07 -5.74 -11.83
CA HIS A 166 8.51 -4.55 -11.19
C HIS A 166 9.38 -3.30 -11.33
N GLY A 167 10.63 -3.44 -11.78
CA GLY A 167 11.54 -2.33 -12.01
C GLY A 167 12.30 -1.89 -10.77
N ALA A 168 12.30 -0.59 -10.49
CA ALA A 168 13.10 -0.01 -9.41
C ALA A 168 12.64 -0.45 -8.02
N THR A 169 13.58 -0.69 -7.11
CA THR A 169 13.32 -1.04 -5.72
C THR A 169 13.10 0.20 -4.84
N TYR A 170 13.58 1.37 -5.27
CA TYR A 170 13.25 2.66 -4.67
C TYR A 170 12.86 3.66 -5.76
N TYR A 171 11.87 4.51 -5.49
CA TYR A 171 11.32 5.47 -6.44
C TYR A 171 10.49 6.54 -5.74
N SER A 172 10.07 7.55 -6.47
CA SER A 172 9.16 8.59 -5.98
C SER A 172 8.08 8.93 -7.00
N PHE A 173 6.97 9.44 -6.49
CA PHE A 173 5.92 10.05 -7.31
C PHE A 173 5.22 11.17 -6.54
N VAL A 174 4.57 12.05 -7.26
CA VAL A 174 3.74 13.12 -6.69
C VAL A 174 2.29 12.90 -7.09
N TYR A 175 1.41 12.99 -6.11
CA TYR A 175 -0.04 12.97 -6.33
C TYR A 175 -0.71 14.08 -5.50
N ASN A 176 -1.47 14.96 -6.13
CA ASN A 176 -2.16 16.08 -5.49
C ASN A 176 -1.29 16.82 -4.44
N ASP A 177 -0.19 17.41 -4.89
CA ASP A 177 0.78 18.15 -4.06
C ASP A 177 1.31 17.38 -2.84
N THR A 178 1.35 16.09 -2.93
CA THR A 178 1.89 15.17 -1.91
C THR A 178 2.97 14.30 -2.54
N LEU A 179 4.16 14.28 -1.94
CA LEU A 179 5.28 13.46 -2.37
C LEU A 179 5.24 12.10 -1.67
N PHE A 180 5.41 11.05 -2.45
CA PHE A 180 5.55 9.67 -1.99
C PHE A 180 6.95 9.19 -2.34
N LEU A 181 7.69 8.75 -1.33
CA LEU A 181 9.03 8.18 -1.45
C LEU A 181 8.97 6.73 -1.02
N VAL A 182 9.28 5.82 -1.93
CA VAL A 182 9.51 4.41 -1.63
C VAL A 182 11.00 4.19 -1.49
N LEU A 183 11.41 3.59 -0.38
CA LEU A 183 12.78 3.31 -0.02
C LEU A 183 13.01 1.81 0.05
N ASP A 184 14.19 1.38 -0.31
CA ASP A 184 14.67 0.00 -0.23
C ASP A 184 15.49 -0.16 1.06
N SER A 185 14.89 -0.81 2.06
CA SER A 185 15.56 -1.08 3.36
C SER A 185 16.55 -2.25 3.30
N GLU A 186 16.59 -2.97 2.17
CA GLU A 186 17.48 -4.11 1.93
C GLU A 186 18.69 -3.74 1.05
N ASP A 187 18.86 -2.47 0.64
CA ASP A 187 19.98 -1.99 -0.16
C ASP A 187 20.80 -0.91 0.58
N PRO A 188 22.02 -1.21 1.04
CA PRO A 188 22.80 -2.42 0.76
C PRO A 188 22.33 -3.65 1.54
N PRO A 189 22.44 -4.86 0.94
CA PRO A 189 22.06 -6.10 1.61
C PRO A 189 22.84 -6.29 2.91
N ARG A 190 22.15 -6.75 3.94
CA ARG A 190 22.82 -7.08 5.19
C ARG A 190 23.73 -8.29 5.02
N GLU A 191 25.01 -8.13 5.34
CA GLU A 191 25.94 -9.25 5.39
C GLU A 191 25.62 -10.12 6.62
N ALA A 192 25.22 -11.35 6.39
CA ALA A 192 25.14 -12.40 7.40
C ALA A 192 26.00 -13.58 6.98
N PRO A 193 26.61 -14.32 7.93
CA PRO A 193 27.31 -15.59 7.64
C PRO A 193 26.39 -16.56 6.88
N ASP A 194 26.95 -17.36 5.98
CA ASP A 194 26.19 -18.26 5.12
C ASP A 194 25.37 -19.29 5.91
N ASP A 195 25.86 -19.77 7.04
CA ASP A 195 25.11 -20.66 7.93
C ASP A 195 23.90 -19.99 8.59
N ILE A 196 23.98 -18.69 8.85
CA ILE A 196 22.83 -17.90 9.34
C ILE A 196 21.80 -17.69 8.22
N LYS A 197 22.24 -17.36 7.00
CA LYS A 197 21.35 -17.23 5.82
C LYS A 197 20.59 -18.52 5.55
N GLU A 198 21.27 -19.68 5.58
CA GLU A 198 20.65 -20.99 5.39
C GLU A 198 19.60 -21.29 6.47
N LYS A 199 19.93 -21.00 7.73
CA LYS A 199 19.00 -21.18 8.86
C LYS A 199 17.79 -20.27 8.74
N LEU A 200 17.96 -19.01 8.36
CA LEU A 200 16.85 -18.07 8.14
C LEU A 200 15.94 -18.52 6.99
N GLY A 201 16.52 -18.95 5.87
CA GLY A 201 15.76 -19.52 4.76
C GLY A 201 14.97 -20.78 5.18
N LEU A 202 15.54 -21.65 5.99
CA LEU A 202 14.80 -22.80 6.53
C LEU A 202 13.69 -22.36 7.49
N TYR A 203 13.96 -21.41 8.38
CA TYR A 203 12.96 -20.86 9.30
C TYR A 203 11.76 -20.31 8.53
N ASN A 204 11.98 -19.50 7.50
CA ASN A 204 10.93 -18.90 6.72
C ASN A 204 10.05 -19.94 6.01
N ARG A 205 10.64 -20.97 5.39
CA ARG A 205 9.88 -22.09 4.83
C ARG A 205 9.04 -22.82 5.89
N LEU A 206 9.61 -23.06 7.05
CA LEU A 206 8.91 -23.75 8.14
C LEU A 206 7.73 -22.96 8.71
N GLN A 207 7.71 -21.64 8.59
CA GLN A 207 6.55 -20.85 9.04
C GLN A 207 5.26 -21.30 8.35
N THR A 208 5.33 -21.67 7.09
CA THR A 208 4.20 -22.19 6.31
C THR A 208 4.06 -23.72 6.41
N GLU A 209 5.18 -24.47 6.33
CA GLU A 209 5.17 -25.94 6.26
C GLU A 209 4.94 -26.62 7.62
N ASP A 210 5.55 -26.09 8.69
CA ASP A 210 5.48 -26.60 10.06
C ASP A 210 5.62 -25.47 11.09
N PRO A 211 4.56 -24.70 11.37
CA PRO A 211 4.61 -23.56 12.29
C PRO A 211 5.12 -23.90 13.70
N ALA A 212 4.89 -25.13 14.16
CA ALA A 212 5.36 -25.58 15.49
C ALA A 212 6.88 -25.73 15.50
N LYS A 213 7.46 -26.27 14.42
CA LYS A 213 8.91 -26.39 14.24
C LYS A 213 9.56 -25.04 14.01
N ALA A 214 8.92 -24.14 13.24
CA ALA A 214 9.38 -22.77 13.07
C ALA A 214 9.47 -22.03 14.41
N LYS A 215 8.44 -22.12 15.25
CA LYS A 215 8.44 -21.51 16.59
C LYS A 215 9.57 -22.06 17.47
N ALA A 216 9.84 -23.37 17.44
CA ALA A 216 10.93 -23.97 18.18
C ALA A 216 12.30 -23.48 17.67
N MET A 217 12.45 -23.38 16.35
CA MET A 217 13.66 -22.88 15.70
C MET A 217 13.92 -21.40 16.00
N LEU A 218 12.89 -20.57 16.01
CA LEU A 218 12.99 -19.16 16.41
C LEU A 218 13.51 -19.02 17.84
N ALA A 219 13.01 -19.82 18.78
CA ALA A 219 13.48 -19.82 20.17
C ALA A 219 14.98 -20.21 20.28
N GLU A 220 15.46 -21.12 19.43
CA GLU A 220 16.87 -21.46 19.31
C GLU A 220 17.68 -20.27 18.74
N PHE A 221 17.21 -19.63 17.67
CA PHE A 221 17.86 -18.46 17.06
C PHE A 221 18.03 -17.31 18.04
N MET A 222 16.97 -16.98 18.77
CA MET A 222 17.02 -15.90 19.75
C MET A 222 17.92 -16.20 20.96
N SER A 223 18.41 -17.44 21.08
CA SER A 223 19.43 -17.83 22.07
C SER A 223 20.86 -17.78 21.52
N ASP A 224 21.02 -17.63 20.19
CA ASP A 224 22.33 -17.56 19.52
C ASP A 224 22.77 -16.09 19.38
N GLU A 225 23.80 -15.69 20.12
CA GLU A 225 24.32 -14.32 20.12
C GLU A 225 24.76 -13.84 18.72
N ALA A 226 25.27 -14.75 17.86
CA ALA A 226 25.66 -14.36 16.50
C ALA A 226 24.47 -14.08 15.59
N VAL A 227 23.39 -14.85 15.75
CA VAL A 227 22.12 -14.60 15.03
C VAL A 227 21.49 -13.30 15.50
N VAL A 228 21.38 -13.11 16.81
CA VAL A 228 20.83 -11.87 17.38
C VAL A 228 21.64 -10.64 16.95
N ALA A 229 22.96 -10.75 16.91
CA ALA A 229 23.82 -9.66 16.43
C ALA A 229 23.67 -9.40 14.93
N ALA A 230 23.43 -10.42 14.12
CA ALA A 230 23.18 -10.25 12.67
C ALA A 230 21.82 -9.61 12.40
N LEU A 231 20.77 -10.09 13.06
CA LEU A 231 19.40 -9.54 12.93
C LEU A 231 19.26 -8.13 13.54
N GLY A 232 20.03 -7.83 14.59
CA GLY A 232 19.99 -6.52 15.25
C GLY A 232 20.83 -5.43 14.59
N LYS A 233 21.43 -5.67 13.43
CA LYS A 233 22.13 -4.63 12.68
C LYS A 233 21.13 -3.56 12.22
N PRO A 234 21.49 -2.26 12.29
CA PRO A 234 20.64 -1.21 11.79
C PRO A 234 20.43 -1.33 10.27
N VAL A 235 19.29 -0.83 9.80
CA VAL A 235 19.02 -0.63 8.38
C VAL A 235 19.96 0.45 7.85
N GLU A 236 20.71 0.14 6.81
CA GLU A 236 21.57 1.09 6.12
C GLU A 236 20.95 1.46 4.77
N PHE A 237 21.24 2.68 4.30
CA PHE A 237 20.88 3.16 2.97
C PHE A 237 22.16 3.57 2.25
N ASP A 238 22.36 3.11 1.03
CA ASP A 238 23.54 3.46 0.26
C ASP A 238 23.56 4.96 -0.13
N GLU A 239 24.73 5.45 -0.54
CA GLU A 239 24.89 6.86 -0.92
C GLU A 239 24.03 7.27 -2.12
N LYS A 240 23.71 6.33 -3.02
CA LYS A 240 22.88 6.61 -4.20
C LYS A 240 21.44 6.83 -3.78
N GLN A 241 20.94 5.98 -2.87
CA GLN A 241 19.58 6.11 -2.35
C GLN A 241 19.41 7.40 -1.53
N VAL A 242 20.39 7.74 -0.67
CA VAL A 242 20.41 9.02 0.05
C VAL A 242 20.44 10.21 -0.91
N SER A 243 21.22 10.13 -1.98
CA SER A 243 21.29 11.19 -3.02
C SER A 243 19.98 11.31 -3.77
N PHE A 244 19.36 10.20 -4.15
CA PHE A 244 18.02 10.14 -4.77
C PHE A 244 16.97 10.84 -3.89
N ILE A 245 16.92 10.54 -2.58
CA ILE A 245 16.00 11.19 -1.66
C ILE A 245 16.23 12.70 -1.63
N LYS A 246 17.50 13.13 -1.54
CA LYS A 246 17.85 14.54 -1.54
C LYS A 246 17.39 15.25 -2.82
N GLU A 247 17.57 14.63 -3.98
CA GLU A 247 17.14 15.15 -5.28
C GLU A 247 15.61 15.23 -5.36
N ALA A 248 14.90 14.14 -5.01
CA ALA A 248 13.45 14.13 -5.01
C ALA A 248 12.83 15.20 -4.08
N LEU A 249 13.44 15.44 -2.91
CA LEU A 249 13.03 16.51 -2.01
C LEU A 249 13.32 17.90 -2.56
N ALA A 250 14.44 18.07 -3.27
CA ALA A 250 14.82 19.37 -3.88
C ALA A 250 13.94 19.72 -5.09
N GLU A 251 13.51 18.71 -5.87
CA GLU A 251 12.61 18.89 -7.00
C GLU A 251 11.16 19.17 -6.56
N ASN A 252 10.81 18.82 -5.33
CA ASN A 252 9.46 18.98 -4.78
C ASN A 252 9.45 19.81 -3.49
N PRO A 253 9.87 21.10 -3.54
CA PRO A 253 10.03 21.93 -2.34
C PRO A 253 8.70 22.30 -1.68
N ASP A 254 7.65 22.45 -2.45
CA ASP A 254 6.38 23.07 -2.04
C ASP A 254 5.25 22.07 -1.77
N VAL A 255 5.53 20.75 -1.79
CA VAL A 255 4.50 19.75 -1.48
C VAL A 255 4.00 19.92 -0.04
N ARG A 256 2.69 19.75 0.14
CA ARG A 256 2.04 19.90 1.46
C ARG A 256 2.40 18.81 2.45
N TRP A 257 2.79 17.61 1.96
CA TRP A 257 3.19 16.45 2.78
C TRP A 257 4.15 15.55 2.03
N THR A 258 5.00 14.82 2.77
CA THR A 258 5.87 13.78 2.24
C THR A 258 5.60 12.48 3.01
N PHE A 259 5.20 11.43 2.31
CA PHE A 259 5.10 10.09 2.86
C PHE A 259 6.31 9.27 2.46
N LEU A 260 6.89 8.53 3.42
CA LEU A 260 8.02 7.64 3.18
C LEU A 260 7.61 6.23 3.54
N PHE A 261 7.85 5.30 2.62
CA PHE A 261 7.54 3.89 2.75
C PHE A 261 8.83 3.10 2.64
N LEU A 262 9.07 2.25 3.60
CA LEU A 262 10.17 1.30 3.64
C LEU A 262 9.64 0.01 4.28
N HIS A 263 10.39 -1.10 4.14
CA HIS A 263 9.90 -2.32 4.74
C HIS A 263 10.28 -2.43 6.22
N GLU A 264 11.57 -2.32 6.56
CA GLU A 264 12.02 -2.41 7.94
C GLU A 264 11.95 -1.06 8.67
N PRO A 265 11.47 -1.00 9.91
CA PRO A 265 11.33 0.25 10.67
C PRO A 265 12.70 0.78 11.13
N ALA A 266 13.41 1.47 10.23
CA ALA A 266 14.77 1.96 10.44
C ALA A 266 14.91 2.94 11.64
N TRP A 267 13.80 3.48 12.14
CA TRP A 267 13.80 4.37 13.32
C TRP A 267 13.98 3.65 14.65
N GLU A 268 13.75 2.33 14.73
CA GLU A 268 13.96 1.58 15.97
C GLU A 268 15.42 1.44 16.34
N ASN A 269 16.30 1.28 15.31
CA ASN A 269 17.75 1.24 15.47
C ASN A 269 18.41 2.09 14.37
N PRO A 270 18.40 3.44 14.49
CA PRO A 270 18.75 4.33 13.40
C PRO A 270 20.25 4.33 13.09
N SER A 271 20.61 3.94 11.86
CA SER A 271 21.95 4.08 11.30
C SER A 271 22.33 5.53 11.03
N GLU A 272 23.59 5.78 10.67
CA GLU A 272 24.02 7.14 10.27
C GLU A 272 23.38 7.57 8.94
N SER A 273 23.17 6.65 8.00
CA SER A 273 22.47 6.92 6.75
C SER A 273 21.00 7.27 6.98
N PHE A 274 20.30 6.56 7.87
CA PHE A 274 18.92 6.92 8.23
C PHE A 274 18.83 8.27 8.95
N LYS A 275 19.74 8.57 9.88
CA LYS A 275 19.84 9.89 10.52
C LYS A 275 20.06 11.01 9.51
N ALA A 276 20.84 10.77 8.46
CA ALA A 276 21.02 11.71 7.37
C ALA A 276 19.70 11.96 6.61
N ILE A 277 18.90 10.90 6.35
CA ILE A 277 17.56 11.02 5.75
C ILE A 277 16.63 11.84 6.66
N GLN A 278 16.59 11.54 7.96
CA GLN A 278 15.80 12.33 8.92
C GLN A 278 16.20 13.81 8.92
N GLN A 279 17.51 14.09 8.81
CA GLN A 279 18.01 15.47 8.73
C GLN A 279 17.56 16.20 7.47
N LEU A 280 17.45 15.53 6.31
CA LEU A 280 16.89 16.10 5.08
C LEU A 280 15.41 16.48 5.22
N LEU A 281 14.68 15.78 6.08
CA LEU A 281 13.24 15.90 6.28
C LEU A 281 12.84 16.83 7.45
N LYS A 282 13.79 17.28 8.26
CA LYS A 282 13.53 17.96 9.55
C LYS A 282 12.52 19.11 9.48
N ASP A 283 12.57 19.90 8.39
CA ASP A 283 11.75 21.09 8.20
C ASP A 283 10.49 20.81 7.35
N ARG A 284 10.21 19.53 7.02
CA ARG A 284 9.09 19.12 6.21
C ARG A 284 8.02 18.39 7.02
N ASN A 285 6.77 18.55 6.59
CA ASN A 285 5.70 17.69 7.09
C ASN A 285 5.87 16.30 6.45
N HIS A 286 6.06 15.27 7.29
CA HIS A 286 6.26 13.92 6.78
C HIS A 286 5.75 12.86 7.77
N THR A 287 5.54 11.66 7.24
CA THR A 287 5.20 10.45 7.98
C THR A 287 5.96 9.27 7.37
N PHE A 288 6.53 8.42 8.21
CA PHE A 288 7.13 7.17 7.82
C PHE A 288 6.17 6.00 8.03
N PHE A 289 6.18 5.04 7.10
CA PHE A 289 5.49 3.77 7.19
C PHE A 289 6.45 2.62 6.95
N ALA A 290 6.33 1.57 7.77
CA ALA A 290 7.05 0.32 7.61
C ALA A 290 6.15 -0.88 7.90
N GLY A 291 6.66 -2.09 7.62
CA GLY A 291 6.07 -3.39 7.94
C GLY A 291 7.01 -4.23 8.80
N HIS A 292 7.33 -5.43 8.35
CA HIS A 292 8.37 -6.32 8.87
C HIS A 292 8.10 -6.94 10.26
N LEU A 293 7.62 -6.17 11.22
CA LEU A 293 7.39 -6.65 12.58
C LEU A 293 6.11 -7.45 12.74
N HIS A 294 5.24 -7.46 11.73
CA HIS A 294 3.92 -8.10 11.77
C HIS A 294 3.10 -7.69 13.00
N TYR A 295 3.23 -6.43 13.38
CA TYR A 295 2.61 -5.86 14.57
C TYR A 295 2.36 -4.38 14.35
N TYR A 296 1.14 -3.91 14.57
CA TYR A 296 0.86 -2.48 14.47
C TYR A 296 1.45 -1.71 15.63
N ASP A 297 2.25 -0.71 15.32
CA ASP A 297 2.80 0.21 16.31
C ASP A 297 2.82 1.65 15.80
N TYR A 298 2.85 2.59 16.74
CA TYR A 298 2.84 4.02 16.47
C TYR A 298 3.83 4.75 17.36
N ASP A 299 4.78 5.41 16.73
CA ASP A 299 5.77 6.24 17.39
C ASP A 299 5.65 7.71 16.95
N LYS A 300 5.98 8.61 17.86
CA LYS A 300 6.12 10.02 17.55
C LYS A 300 7.52 10.49 17.90
N ILE A 301 8.39 10.59 16.91
CA ILE A 301 9.79 10.97 17.03
C ILE A 301 9.96 12.38 16.47
N ASP A 302 10.49 13.31 17.27
CA ASP A 302 10.69 14.74 16.92
C ASP A 302 9.44 15.41 16.34
N GLY A 303 8.26 15.02 16.86
CA GLY A 303 6.98 15.56 16.44
C GLY A 303 6.42 14.97 15.13
N ARG A 304 7.10 14.02 14.52
CA ARG A 304 6.70 13.31 13.28
C ARG A 304 6.25 11.90 13.58
N GLU A 305 5.31 11.41 12.79
CA GLU A 305 4.69 10.10 12.96
C GLU A 305 5.48 9.03 12.23
N HIS A 306 5.73 7.92 12.92
CA HIS A 306 6.39 6.72 12.43
C HIS A 306 5.46 5.56 12.73
N ILE A 307 5.02 4.86 11.71
CA ILE A 307 3.96 3.87 11.83
C ILE A 307 4.45 2.53 11.27
N THR A 308 4.47 1.53 12.14
CA THR A 308 4.66 0.15 11.73
C THR A 308 3.30 -0.48 11.47
N MET A 309 3.07 -0.95 10.26
CA MET A 309 1.83 -1.59 9.87
C MET A 309 1.74 -3.01 10.45
N GLY A 310 0.57 -3.38 10.95
CA GLY A 310 0.24 -4.77 11.20
C GLY A 310 0.05 -5.52 9.87
N PRO A 311 0.09 -6.86 9.88
CA PRO A 311 0.05 -7.65 8.66
C PRO A 311 -1.32 -7.62 7.96
N ALA A 312 -1.33 -8.10 6.73
CA ALA A 312 -2.51 -8.44 5.97
C ALA A 312 -2.46 -9.91 5.49
N GLY A 313 -2.13 -10.81 6.42
CA GLY A 313 -2.03 -12.24 6.17
C GLY A 313 -0.77 -12.91 6.71
N ALA A 314 0.29 -12.18 6.99
CA ALA A 314 1.49 -12.69 7.63
C ALA A 314 1.20 -13.13 9.10
N SER A 315 2.05 -14.00 9.63
CA SER A 315 1.94 -14.45 11.02
C SER A 315 2.26 -13.32 11.99
N PHE A 316 1.65 -13.35 13.18
CA PHE A 316 2.00 -12.42 14.24
C PHE A 316 3.28 -12.86 14.96
N HIS A 317 4.23 -11.95 15.12
CA HIS A 317 5.50 -12.21 15.81
C HIS A 317 5.47 -11.77 17.28
N HIS A 318 4.54 -10.89 17.66
CA HIS A 318 4.39 -10.35 19.00
C HIS A 318 3.02 -10.69 19.58
N GLU A 319 2.84 -10.53 20.88
CA GLU A 319 1.53 -10.60 21.52
C GLU A 319 1.09 -9.21 21.95
N GLY A 320 -0.19 -8.89 21.81
CA GLY A 320 -0.73 -7.63 22.27
C GLY A 320 -1.74 -6.99 21.31
N PRO A 321 -2.13 -5.75 21.59
CA PRO A 321 -3.21 -5.06 20.85
C PRO A 321 -2.84 -4.71 19.41
N GLY A 322 -1.54 -4.73 19.06
CA GLY A 322 -1.05 -4.52 17.69
C GLY A 322 -1.19 -5.76 16.79
N ASN A 323 -1.59 -6.92 17.34
CA ASN A 323 -1.88 -8.13 16.57
C ASN A 323 -3.20 -8.01 15.84
N VAL A 324 -3.20 -7.33 14.71
CA VAL A 324 -4.40 -7.07 13.92
C VAL A 324 -4.09 -7.14 12.43
N ASP A 325 -4.82 -8.02 11.71
CA ASP A 325 -4.89 -7.93 10.26
C ASP A 325 -5.72 -6.72 9.87
N HIS A 326 -5.11 -5.74 9.23
CA HIS A 326 -5.76 -4.48 8.92
C HIS A 326 -5.27 -3.85 7.62
N ILE A 327 -6.00 -2.86 7.17
CA ILE A 327 -5.57 -1.85 6.21
C ILE A 327 -5.64 -0.48 6.89
N MET A 328 -4.84 0.47 6.44
CA MET A 328 -4.96 1.85 6.89
C MET A 328 -5.59 2.69 5.77
N TRP A 329 -6.72 3.31 6.08
CA TRP A 329 -7.36 4.31 5.23
C TRP A 329 -6.78 5.68 5.55
N VAL A 330 -6.20 6.34 4.56
CA VAL A 330 -5.64 7.68 4.69
C VAL A 330 -6.47 8.64 3.86
N THR A 331 -6.99 9.69 4.49
CA THR A 331 -7.54 10.86 3.81
C THR A 331 -6.56 12.00 3.92
N MET A 332 -5.94 12.39 2.81
CA MET A 332 -5.09 13.56 2.76
C MET A 332 -5.94 14.81 2.67
N THR A 333 -5.72 15.76 3.59
CA THR A 333 -6.39 17.06 3.66
C THR A 333 -5.37 18.19 3.65
N ASP A 334 -5.81 19.44 3.53
CA ASP A 334 -4.93 20.61 3.61
C ASP A 334 -4.26 20.74 4.99
N ASP A 335 -4.93 20.27 6.04
CA ASP A 335 -4.39 20.24 7.41
C ASP A 335 -3.46 19.05 7.69
N GLY A 336 -3.19 18.21 6.69
CA GLY A 336 -2.42 16.95 6.80
C GLY A 336 -3.28 15.69 6.74
N PRO A 337 -2.67 14.51 6.88
CA PRO A 337 -3.35 13.24 6.75
C PRO A 337 -4.28 12.94 7.94
N ARG A 338 -5.41 12.30 7.64
CA ARG A 338 -6.32 11.68 8.60
C ARG A 338 -6.26 10.18 8.37
N MET A 339 -5.85 9.42 9.35
CA MET A 339 -5.59 8.00 9.24
C MET A 339 -6.54 7.20 10.11
N ALA A 340 -7.04 6.08 9.57
CA ALA A 340 -7.91 5.16 10.31
C ALA A 340 -7.53 3.72 9.99
N ASN A 341 -7.21 2.94 11.02
CA ASN A 341 -7.05 1.51 10.89
C ASN A 341 -8.41 0.84 10.75
N ILE A 342 -8.55 -0.02 9.75
CA ILE A 342 -9.74 -0.81 9.48
C ILE A 342 -9.37 -2.28 9.59
N ALA A 343 -9.78 -2.93 10.68
CA ALA A 343 -9.57 -4.36 10.86
C ALA A 343 -10.30 -5.16 9.76
N LEU A 344 -9.63 -6.09 9.12
CA LEU A 344 -10.16 -6.81 7.97
C LEU A 344 -11.45 -7.61 8.29
N LYS A 345 -11.59 -8.08 9.50
CA LYS A 345 -12.81 -8.82 9.93
C LYS A 345 -14.01 -7.91 10.24
N GLY A 346 -13.81 -6.58 10.24
CA GLY A 346 -14.85 -5.60 10.54
C GLY A 346 -15.53 -4.95 9.33
N LEU A 347 -15.07 -5.20 8.11
CA LEU A 347 -15.59 -4.62 6.89
C LEU A 347 -16.15 -5.69 5.95
N PHE A 348 -17.40 -5.52 5.52
CA PHE A 348 -18.07 -6.43 4.59
C PHE A 348 -19.10 -5.68 3.74
N ASP A 349 -19.56 -6.29 2.64
CA ASP A 349 -20.48 -5.67 1.71
C ASP A 349 -21.92 -5.60 2.25
N ARG A 350 -22.82 -4.89 1.54
CA ARG A 350 -24.25 -4.73 1.89
C ARG A 350 -25.06 -6.01 1.93
N LYS A 351 -24.54 -7.13 1.40
CA LYS A 351 -25.21 -8.44 1.43
C LYS A 351 -24.90 -9.21 2.70
N GLY A 352 -23.98 -8.73 3.52
CA GLY A 352 -23.52 -9.37 4.75
C GLY A 352 -22.20 -10.11 4.57
N LEU A 353 -21.81 -10.87 5.58
CA LEU A 353 -20.57 -11.64 5.59
C LEU A 353 -20.62 -12.75 4.53
N ASP A 354 -19.64 -12.80 3.64
CA ASP A 354 -19.43 -13.91 2.70
C ASP A 354 -18.74 -15.07 3.42
N PRO A 355 -19.40 -16.24 3.59
CA PRO A 355 -18.81 -17.36 4.30
C PRO A 355 -17.54 -17.91 3.65
N SER A 356 -17.34 -17.67 2.34
CA SER A 356 -16.15 -18.13 1.62
C SER A 356 -14.90 -17.30 1.96
N LEU A 357 -15.08 -16.04 2.39
CA LEU A 357 -14.00 -15.13 2.75
C LEU A 357 -13.76 -15.07 4.26
N PHE A 358 -14.82 -15.14 5.05
CA PHE A 358 -14.73 -15.01 6.52
C PHE A 358 -14.68 -16.37 7.24
N GLY A 359 -14.80 -17.49 6.52
CA GLY A 359 -15.01 -18.80 7.10
C GLY A 359 -16.40 -18.97 7.72
N ALA A 360 -16.65 -20.09 8.39
CA ALA A 360 -17.86 -20.25 9.17
C ALA A 360 -17.78 -19.32 10.41
N TYR A 361 -18.50 -18.21 10.37
CA TYR A 361 -18.63 -17.32 11.53
C TYR A 361 -19.35 -18.08 12.65
N ASP A 362 -18.58 -18.60 13.60
CA ASP A 362 -19.13 -19.28 14.75
C ASP A 362 -19.66 -18.26 15.76
N ARG A 363 -20.95 -17.98 15.70
CA ARG A 363 -21.63 -17.09 16.67
C ARG A 363 -21.51 -17.58 18.12
N LYS A 364 -21.12 -18.84 18.33
CA LYS A 364 -20.95 -19.41 19.68
C LYS A 364 -19.63 -18.98 20.34
N GLY A 365 -18.61 -18.59 19.59
CA GLY A 365 -17.34 -18.07 20.14
C GLY A 365 -17.43 -16.66 20.71
N ALA A 366 -18.36 -15.83 20.22
CA ALA A 366 -18.52 -14.46 20.68
C ALA A 366 -19.26 -14.33 22.04
N GLU A 367 -19.96 -15.37 22.49
CA GLU A 367 -20.70 -15.33 23.78
C GLU A 367 -19.84 -15.79 24.96
N THR A 368 -18.65 -16.38 24.74
CA THR A 368 -17.77 -16.91 25.79
C THR A 368 -16.69 -15.95 26.28
N GLU A 369 -16.46 -14.82 25.61
CA GLU A 369 -15.52 -13.79 26.08
C GLU A 369 -16.18 -12.62 26.86
N ALA A 370 -17.49 -12.67 27.06
CA ALA A 370 -18.25 -11.65 27.80
C ALA A 370 -18.77 -12.12 29.17
N SER A 371 -18.17 -13.17 29.79
CA SER A 371 -18.55 -13.62 31.13
C SER A 371 -17.40 -13.60 32.12
#